data_f49c94febd2b4a056eb95f654ce96e67
#
_entry.id   f49c94febd2b4a056eb95f654ce96e67
#
_cell.length_a   1.000
_cell.length_b   1.000
_cell.length_c   1.000
_cell.angle_alpha   90.00
_cell.angle_beta   90.00
_cell.angle_gamma   90.00
#
_symmetry.space_group_name_H-M   'P 1'
#
loop_
_entity.id
_entity.type
_entity.pdbx_description
1 polymer ?
#
loop_
_entity_poly.entity_id
_entity_poly.type
_entity_poly.pdbx_seq_one_letter_code
_entity_poly.pdbx_strand_id
1 'polypeptide(L)' 'MATIEREFYRSWRGPSVSDIDTWQLVFDRRSRNLVVRHQWETARHSGVDDFGIAEFLVDQGAAQSALLTLLFDEATVPA' A
#
# COMPACT_ATOMS: atom_id res chain seq x y z
N MET A 1 -4.46 -19.54 6.26
CA MET A 1 -4.62 -18.09 6.25
C MET A 1 -5.40 -17.67 5.03
N ALA A 2 -6.38 -16.81 5.24
CA ALA A 2 -7.27 -16.42 4.16
C ALA A 2 -6.76 -15.22 3.36
N THR A 3 -5.73 -14.54 3.82
CA THR A 3 -5.25 -13.32 3.16
C THR A 3 -3.86 -13.48 2.58
N ILE A 4 -3.64 -12.78 1.47
CA ILE A 4 -2.32 -12.60 0.87
C ILE A 4 -2.00 -11.12 0.95
N GLU A 5 -0.81 -10.79 1.45
CA GLU A 5 -0.40 -9.41 1.63
C GLU A 5 0.93 -9.17 0.93
N ARG A 6 1.04 -8.04 0.26
CA ARG A 6 2.27 -7.65 -0.40
C ARG A 6 2.52 -6.16 -0.20
N GLU A 7 3.63 -5.86 0.47
CA GLU A 7 4.06 -4.48 0.63
C GLU A 7 4.59 -3.96 -0.70
N PHE A 8 4.17 -2.75 -1.08
CA PHE A 8 4.66 -2.14 -2.33
C PHE A 8 5.30 -0.78 -2.12
N TYR A 9 5.13 -0.16 -0.96
CA TYR A 9 5.75 1.13 -0.69
C TYR A 9 5.90 1.35 0.80
N ARG A 10 6.97 2.05 1.17
CA ARG A 10 7.29 2.36 2.56
C ARG A 10 7.93 3.72 2.62
N SER A 11 7.57 4.50 3.62
CA SER A 11 8.09 5.85 3.79
C SER A 11 8.29 6.15 5.27
N TRP A 12 9.29 6.93 5.58
CA TRP A 12 9.55 7.37 6.94
C TRP A 12 9.13 8.82 7.07
N ARG A 13 8.38 9.12 8.14
CA ARG A 13 7.82 10.45 8.34
C ARG A 13 8.84 11.46 8.82
N GLY A 14 9.82 11.02 9.56
CA GLY A 14 10.75 11.94 10.17
C GLY A 14 12.09 11.30 10.41
N PRO A 15 12.93 11.95 11.24
CA PRO A 15 14.27 11.44 11.52
C PRO A 15 14.24 10.13 12.32
N SER A 16 13.14 9.84 13.00
CA SER A 16 13.03 8.60 13.78
C SER A 16 12.67 7.44 12.87
N VAL A 17 13.42 6.36 13.00
CA VAL A 17 13.12 5.14 12.23
C VAL A 17 11.85 4.45 12.67
N SER A 18 11.29 4.85 13.82
CA SER A 18 10.04 4.27 14.30
C SER A 18 8.80 4.94 13.72
N ASP A 19 8.96 6.08 13.05
CA ASP A 19 7.84 6.79 12.44
C ASP A 19 7.75 6.39 10.97
N ILE A 20 6.94 5.38 10.71
CA ILE A 20 6.92 4.74 9.40
C ILE A 20 5.50 4.60 8.87
N ASP A 21 5.36 4.79 7.57
CA ASP A 21 4.14 4.48 6.82
C ASP A 21 4.43 3.33 5.86
N THR A 22 3.54 2.35 5.84
CA THR A 22 3.66 1.19 4.98
C THR A 22 2.38 1.02 4.18
N TRP A 23 2.52 0.75 2.89
CA TRP A 23 1.37 0.48 2.02
C TRP A 23 1.48 -0.94 1.49
N GLN A 24 0.39 -1.69 1.64
CA GLN A 24 0.31 -3.10 1.25
C GLN A 24 -0.90 -3.34 0.39
N LEU A 25 -0.77 -4.29 -0.51
CA LEU A 25 -1.91 -4.84 -1.23
C LEU A 25 -2.38 -6.06 -0.46
N VAL A 26 -3.64 -6.11 -0.09
CA VAL A 26 -4.19 -7.20 0.72
C VAL A 26 -5.37 -7.84 -0.01
N PHE A 27 -5.25 -9.14 -0.28
CA PHE A 27 -6.32 -9.90 -0.91
C PHE A 27 -6.87 -10.91 0.10
N ASP A 28 -8.19 -10.82 0.35
CA ASP A 28 -8.89 -11.79 1.19
C ASP A 28 -9.49 -12.86 0.28
N ARG A 29 -8.98 -14.07 0.40
CA ARG A 29 -9.41 -15.17 -0.45
C ARG A 29 -10.85 -15.59 -0.21
N ARG A 30 -11.37 -15.40 1.00
CA ARG A 30 -12.73 -15.80 1.33
C ARG A 30 -13.76 -14.88 0.70
N SER A 31 -13.59 -13.58 0.93
CA SER A 31 -14.51 -12.57 0.41
C SER A 31 -14.15 -12.15 -1.00
N ARG A 32 -12.94 -12.49 -1.45
CA ARG A 32 -12.38 -12.07 -2.74
C ARG A 32 -12.25 -10.56 -2.84
N ASN A 33 -12.06 -9.92 -1.70
CA ASN A 33 -11.83 -8.48 -1.65
C ASN A 33 -10.34 -8.18 -1.77
N LEU A 34 -10.04 -7.17 -2.57
CA LEU A 34 -8.69 -6.68 -2.76
C LEU A 34 -8.66 -5.22 -2.35
N VAL A 35 -7.83 -4.88 -1.38
CA VAL A 35 -7.75 -3.52 -0.88
C VAL A 35 -6.30 -3.08 -0.77
N VAL A 36 -6.10 -1.76 -0.74
CA VAL A 36 -4.82 -1.17 -0.36
C VAL A 36 -4.89 -0.85 1.11
N ARG A 37 -3.94 -1.36 1.87
CA ARG A 37 -3.87 -1.12 3.31
C ARG A 37 -2.71 -0.18 3.61
N HIS A 38 -3.02 0.92 4.24
CA HIS A 38 -2.04 1.86 4.75
C HIS A 38 -1.91 1.66 6.25
N GLN A 39 -0.73 1.29 6.70
CA GLN A 39 -0.42 1.17 8.12
C GLN A 39 0.55 2.27 8.50
N TRP A 40 0.33 2.87 9.65
CA TRP A 40 1.30 3.84 10.16
C TRP A 40 1.66 3.50 11.59
N GLU A 41 2.88 3.84 11.94
CA GLU A 41 3.38 3.60 13.29
C GLU A 41 4.25 4.78 13.69
N THR A 42 4.01 5.28 14.89
CA THR A 42 4.84 6.30 15.52
C THR A 42 5.19 5.82 16.91
N ALA A 43 5.98 6.60 17.65
CA ALA A 43 6.38 6.23 18.99
C ALA A 43 5.18 6.04 19.94
N ARG A 44 4.04 6.68 19.66
CA ARG A 44 2.89 6.67 20.54
C ARG A 44 1.61 6.12 19.92
N HIS A 45 1.54 6.10 18.61
CA HIS A 45 0.31 5.73 17.91
C HIS A 45 0.60 4.79 16.78
N SER A 46 -0.36 3.93 16.53
CA SER A 46 -0.34 3.12 15.32
C SER A 46 -1.77 3.02 14.82
N GLY A 47 -1.91 2.78 13.53
CA GLY A 47 -3.22 2.65 12.94
C GLY A 47 -3.16 2.01 11.57
N VAL A 48 -4.34 1.77 11.02
CA VAL A 48 -4.48 1.15 9.72
C VAL A 48 -5.72 1.68 9.02
N ASP A 49 -5.60 1.98 7.73
CA ASP A 49 -6.72 2.35 6.87
C ASP A 49 -6.70 1.47 5.64
N ASP A 50 -7.90 1.08 5.20
CA ASP A 50 -8.06 0.29 3.98
C ASP A 50 -8.77 1.12 2.93
N PHE A 51 -8.30 1.02 1.69
CA PHE A 51 -8.85 1.76 0.55
C PHE A 51 -9.15 0.79 -0.59
N GLY A 52 -10.21 1.08 -1.35
CA GLY A 52 -10.42 0.40 -2.63
C GLY A 52 -9.30 0.79 -3.61
N ILE A 53 -9.01 -0.10 -4.55
CA ILE A 53 -7.92 0.14 -5.50
C ILE A 53 -8.17 1.42 -6.30
N ALA A 54 -9.36 1.57 -6.85
CA ALA A 54 -9.68 2.75 -7.66
C ALA A 54 -9.67 4.02 -6.83
N GLU A 55 -10.16 3.95 -5.60
CA GLU A 55 -10.16 5.07 -4.68
C GLU A 55 -8.74 5.53 -4.36
N PHE A 56 -7.87 4.56 -4.07
CA PHE A 56 -6.47 4.86 -3.78
C PHE A 56 -5.77 5.51 -4.94
N LEU A 57 -6.06 5.08 -6.17
CA LEU A 57 -5.39 5.56 -7.37
C LEU A 57 -5.92 6.90 -7.88
N VAL A 58 -6.94 7.48 -7.24
CA VAL A 58 -7.38 8.83 -7.57
C VAL A 58 -6.28 9.85 -7.32
N ASP A 59 -5.51 9.67 -6.26
CA ASP A 59 -4.37 10.53 -5.97
C ASP A 59 -3.17 10.17 -6.83
N GLN A 60 -2.25 11.11 -6.96
CA GLN A 60 -1.02 10.91 -7.71
C GLN A 60 0.16 11.17 -6.78
N GLY A 61 0.80 10.12 -6.36
CA GLY A 61 1.94 10.22 -5.45
C GLY A 61 2.86 9.03 -5.61
N ALA A 62 3.90 9.00 -4.77
CA ALA A 62 4.89 7.93 -4.86
C ALA A 62 4.28 6.56 -4.56
N ALA A 63 3.39 6.48 -3.57
CA ALA A 63 2.75 5.21 -3.24
C ALA A 63 1.85 4.73 -4.38
N GLN A 64 1.11 5.64 -5.01
CA GLN A 64 0.25 5.31 -6.14
C GLN A 64 1.08 4.83 -7.32
N SER A 65 2.19 5.50 -7.60
CA SER A 65 3.09 5.06 -8.67
C SER A 65 3.67 3.68 -8.40
N ALA A 66 4.02 3.42 -7.16
CA ALA A 66 4.55 2.11 -6.78
C ALA A 66 3.50 1.01 -6.99
N LEU A 67 2.24 1.30 -6.66
CA LEU A 67 1.17 0.34 -6.88
C LEU A 67 0.94 0.07 -8.36
N LEU A 68 0.93 1.12 -9.18
CA LEU A 68 0.77 0.95 -10.62
C LEU A 68 1.88 0.10 -11.20
N THR A 69 3.10 0.31 -10.75
CA THR A 69 4.23 -0.51 -11.19
C THR A 69 4.05 -1.97 -10.78
N LEU A 70 3.58 -2.20 -9.56
CA LEU A 70 3.33 -3.56 -9.09
C LEU A 70 2.24 -4.26 -9.91
N LEU A 71 1.14 -3.56 -10.17
CA LEU A 71 -0.01 -4.17 -10.84
C LEU A 71 0.22 -4.34 -12.34
N PHE A 72 0.89 -3.39 -12.98
CA PHE A 72 0.97 -3.33 -14.43
C PHE A 72 2.38 -3.39 -14.96
N ASP A 73 3.36 -3.33 -14.07
CA ASP A 73 4.77 -3.41 -14.46
C ASP A 73 5.10 -2.42 -15.59
N GLU A 74 4.74 -1.18 -15.39
CA GLU A 74 4.85 -0.15 -16.42
C GLU A 74 6.27 0.00 -16.98
N ALA A 75 7.27 -0.30 -16.17
CA ALA A 75 8.65 -0.18 -16.59
C ALA A 75 8.99 -1.14 -17.75
N THR A 76 8.25 -2.21 -17.91
CA THR A 76 8.50 -3.21 -18.94
C THR A 76 7.41 -3.30 -19.99
N VAL A 77 6.32 -2.54 -19.83
CA VAL A 77 5.22 -2.57 -20.78
C VAL A 77 5.64 -1.84 -22.05
N PRO A 78 5.63 -2.49 -23.19
CA PRO A 78 5.91 -1.81 -24.45
C PRO A 78 4.79 -0.85 -24.78
N ALA A 79 5.16 0.23 -25.36
CA ALA A 79 4.21 1.26 -25.75
C ALA A 79 3.26 0.76 -26.85
#